data_4e9503d0c3031b5fe68c5dcf23da9fac
#
_entry.id   4e9503d0c3031b5fe68c5dcf23da9fac
#
_cell.length_a   1.000
_cell.length_b   1.000
_cell.length_c   1.000
_cell.angle_alpha   90.00
_cell.angle_beta   90.00
_cell.angle_gamma   90.00
#
_symmetry.space_group_name_H-M   'P 1'
#
loop_
_entity.id
_entity.type
_entity.pdbx_description
1 polymer ?
#
loop_
_entity_poly.entity_id
_entity_poly.type
_entity_poly.pdbx_seq_one_letter_code
_entity_poly.pdbx_strand_id
1 'polypeptide(L)'
;MNSARLFALRQLCQGLCALAPPPGMIWRHPGFPSLLVTYGTATDLFFSGHTAIAVFGCIELARMGGPILPVLGVVIALVEATTVLVLRAHYTMDVFAAIVTALWAVGAADVLAPGVDRALATLVGAAR
;
A
#
# COMPACT_ATOMS: atom_id res chain seq x y z
N MET A 1 8.81 -7.52 5.55
CA MET A 1 7.68 -8.01 6.39
C MET A 1 6.47 -7.05 6.44
N ASN A 2 6.64 -5.78 6.17
CA ASN A 2 5.59 -4.74 6.27
C ASN A 2 4.59 -4.74 5.10
N SER A 3 5.02 -5.03 3.87
CA SER A 3 4.15 -5.09 2.69
C SER A 3 3.08 -6.18 2.79
N ALA A 4 3.42 -7.35 3.34
CA ALA A 4 2.45 -8.43 3.51
C ALA A 4 1.30 -8.06 4.46
N ARG A 5 1.58 -7.30 5.53
CA ARG A 5 0.56 -6.81 6.48
C ARG A 5 -0.34 -5.77 5.82
N LEU A 6 0.22 -4.91 5.01
CA LEU A 6 -0.51 -3.89 4.26
C LEU A 6 -1.46 -4.55 3.26
N PHE A 7 -1.01 -5.60 2.57
CA PHE A 7 -1.86 -6.39 1.69
C PHE A 7 -2.96 -7.15 2.44
N ALA A 8 -2.66 -7.75 3.60
CA ALA A 8 -3.66 -8.43 4.42
C ALA A 8 -4.74 -7.45 4.90
N LEU A 9 -4.34 -6.26 5.37
CA LEU A 9 -5.28 -5.22 5.79
C LEU A 9 -6.12 -4.73 4.62
N ARG A 10 -5.52 -4.55 3.43
CA ARG A 10 -6.25 -4.20 2.21
C ARG A 10 -7.30 -5.25 1.87
N GLN A 11 -6.98 -6.54 1.90
CA GLN A 11 -7.93 -7.61 1.63
C GLN A 11 -9.11 -7.62 2.63
N LEU A 12 -8.83 -7.37 3.91
CA LEU A 12 -9.88 -7.22 4.91
C LEU A 12 -10.79 -6.01 4.61
N CYS A 13 -10.21 -4.88 4.29
CA CYS A 13 -10.97 -3.67 3.94
C CYS A 13 -11.83 -3.87 2.68
N GLN A 14 -11.31 -4.54 1.67
CA GLN A 14 -12.04 -4.89 0.44
C GLN A 14 -13.21 -5.84 0.71
N GLY A 15 -13.03 -6.81 1.61
CA GLY A 15 -14.11 -7.70 2.04
C GLY A 15 -15.22 -7.01 2.83
N LEU A 16 -14.90 -5.88 3.48
CA LEU A 16 -15.84 -5.12 4.31
C LEU A 16 -16.50 -3.95 3.57
N CYS A 17 -15.93 -3.49 2.47
CA CYS A 17 -16.36 -2.27 1.79
C CYS A 17 -16.47 -2.49 0.27
N ALA A 18 -17.68 -2.78 -0.20
CA ALA A 18 -17.99 -2.89 -1.63
C ALA A 18 -18.28 -1.49 -2.19
N LEU A 19 -17.31 -0.89 -2.88
CA LEU A 19 -17.48 0.39 -3.58
C LEU A 19 -17.71 0.15 -5.07
N ALA A 20 -18.72 0.85 -5.62
CA ALA A 20 -18.91 0.91 -7.06
C ALA A 20 -17.77 1.71 -7.72
N PRO A 21 -17.39 1.38 -8.97
CA PRO A 21 -16.40 2.16 -9.70
C PRO A 21 -16.80 3.63 -9.83
N PRO A 22 -15.84 4.57 -9.77
CA PRO A 22 -16.13 5.98 -9.99
C PRO A 22 -16.77 6.23 -11.36
N PRO A 23 -17.76 7.13 -11.46
CA PRO A 23 -18.37 7.47 -12.74
C PRO A 23 -17.33 7.94 -13.76
N GLY A 24 -17.37 7.38 -14.98
CA GLY A 24 -16.44 7.74 -16.04
C GLY A 24 -15.01 7.28 -15.80
N MET A 25 -14.81 6.18 -15.09
CA MET A 25 -13.52 5.52 -14.93
C MET A 25 -12.84 5.31 -16.29
N ILE A 26 -11.62 5.84 -16.43
CA ILE A 26 -10.83 5.79 -17.67
C ILE A 26 -10.03 4.48 -17.73
N TRP A 27 -9.66 3.95 -16.56
CA TRP A 27 -8.92 2.71 -16.46
C TRP A 27 -9.75 1.55 -16.99
N ARG A 28 -9.20 0.87 -17.98
CA ARG A 28 -9.77 -0.38 -18.51
C ARG A 28 -8.74 -1.48 -18.29
N HIS A 29 -9.22 -2.68 -18.01
CA HIS A 29 -8.36 -3.86 -17.90
C HIS A 29 -7.55 -4.01 -19.20
N PRO A 30 -6.21 -3.95 -19.17
CA PRO A 30 -5.39 -3.94 -20.39
C PRO A 30 -5.37 -5.30 -21.14
N GLY A 31 -6.07 -6.31 -20.63
CA GLY A 31 -6.09 -7.65 -21.23
C GLY A 31 -4.81 -8.46 -21.05
N PHE A 32 -3.79 -7.88 -20.41
CA PHE A 32 -2.56 -8.59 -20.05
C PHE A 32 -2.67 -9.15 -18.64
N PRO A 33 -2.20 -10.39 -18.38
CA PRO A 33 -2.07 -10.87 -17.01
C PRO A 33 -1.06 -9.98 -16.29
N SER A 34 -1.55 -9.11 -15.43
CA SER A 34 -0.69 -8.26 -14.61
C SER A 34 -0.40 -9.00 -13.32
N LEU A 35 0.87 -9.32 -13.08
CA LEU A 35 1.36 -9.98 -11.87
C LEU A 35 1.09 -9.17 -10.58
N LEU A 36 0.77 -7.88 -10.70
CA LEU A 36 0.71 -6.95 -9.59
C LEU A 36 -0.66 -6.27 -9.42
N VAL A 37 -1.59 -6.47 -10.33
CA VAL A 37 -2.88 -5.76 -10.32
C VAL A 37 -4.02 -6.77 -10.40
N THR A 38 -4.65 -7.01 -9.28
CA THR A 38 -5.85 -7.85 -9.16
C THR A 38 -7.10 -6.99 -9.32
N TYR A 39 -7.35 -6.45 -10.51
CA TYR A 39 -8.66 -5.88 -10.84
C TYR A 39 -9.63 -6.99 -11.25
N GLY A 40 -9.90 -7.88 -10.31
CA GLY A 40 -10.74 -9.04 -10.60
C GLY A 40 -12.21 -8.84 -10.26
N THR A 41 -12.57 -7.84 -9.44
CA THR A 41 -13.94 -7.66 -8.97
C THR A 41 -14.31 -6.19 -8.83
N ALA A 42 -15.58 -5.86 -9.02
CA ALA A 42 -16.14 -4.52 -8.85
C ALA A 42 -16.03 -3.96 -7.40
N THR A 43 -15.49 -4.73 -6.49
CA THR A 43 -15.37 -4.40 -5.06
C THR A 43 -13.95 -4.07 -4.63
N ASP A 44 -12.98 -4.09 -5.54
CA ASP A 44 -11.54 -3.98 -5.24
C ASP A 44 -11.04 -2.52 -5.16
N LEU A 45 -11.91 -1.56 -4.84
CA LEU A 45 -11.59 -0.14 -4.92
C LEU A 45 -11.14 0.47 -3.58
N PHE A 46 -11.52 -0.07 -2.45
CA PHE A 46 -11.16 0.47 -1.13
C PHE A 46 -10.03 -0.34 -0.48
N PHE A 47 -8.97 0.26 -0.13
CA PHE A 47 -8.37 1.58 -0.41
C PHE A 47 -7.37 1.46 -1.57
N SER A 48 -6.84 2.58 -2.11
CA SER A 48 -5.87 2.56 -3.23
C SER A 48 -4.58 1.84 -2.85
N GLY A 49 -4.41 0.61 -3.32
CA GLY A 49 -3.19 -0.18 -3.10
C GLY A 49 -1.95 0.47 -3.71
N HIS A 50 -2.08 1.08 -4.88
CA HIS A 50 -1.00 1.78 -5.56
C HIS A 50 -0.49 2.95 -4.74
N THR A 51 -1.39 3.80 -4.26
CA THR A 51 -1.03 4.92 -3.38
C THR A 51 -0.39 4.43 -2.08
N ALA A 52 -0.93 3.38 -1.46
CA ALA A 52 -0.37 2.84 -0.22
C ALA A 52 1.06 2.32 -0.41
N ILE A 53 1.34 1.61 -1.51
CA ILE A 53 2.69 1.11 -1.83
C ILE A 53 3.64 2.28 -2.14
N ALA A 54 3.18 3.29 -2.88
CA ALA A 54 3.99 4.46 -3.21
C ALA A 54 4.39 5.25 -1.95
N VAL A 55 3.45 5.46 -1.03
CA VAL A 55 3.72 6.12 0.27
C VAL A 55 4.66 5.28 1.13
N PHE A 56 4.43 3.97 1.20
CA PHE A 56 5.32 3.06 1.91
C PHE A 56 6.75 3.11 1.33
N GLY A 57 6.88 3.02 0.00
CA GLY A 57 8.16 3.14 -0.70
C GLY A 57 8.86 4.48 -0.46
N CYS A 58 8.10 5.59 -0.41
CA CYS A 58 8.62 6.90 -0.05
C CYS A 58 9.26 6.91 1.35
N ILE A 59 8.60 6.30 2.34
CA ILE A 59 9.13 6.21 3.71
C ILE A 59 10.39 5.36 3.75
N GLU A 60 10.40 4.22 3.06
CA GLU A 60 11.58 3.35 3.02
C GLU A 60 12.77 4.02 2.32
N LEU A 61 12.54 4.75 1.22
CA LEU A 61 13.57 5.55 0.55
C LEU A 61 14.13 6.63 1.49
N ALA A 62 13.26 7.28 2.27
CA ALA A 62 13.72 8.26 3.26
C ALA A 62 14.58 7.63 4.36
N ARG A 63 14.30 6.39 4.75
CA ARG A 63 15.09 5.63 5.73
C ARG A 63 16.46 5.20 5.24
N MET A 64 16.63 5.06 3.93
CA MET A 64 17.94 4.73 3.33
C MET A 64 18.95 5.88 3.45
N GLY A 65 18.50 7.08 3.78
CA GLY A 65 19.34 8.25 4.01
C GLY A 65 19.71 9.02 2.74
N GLY A 66 20.32 10.19 2.95
CA GLY A 66 20.64 11.13 1.89
C GLY A 66 19.48 12.05 1.49
N PRO A 67 19.75 13.18 0.84
CA PRO A 67 18.72 14.18 0.54
C PRO A 67 17.89 13.86 -0.71
N ILE A 68 18.40 13.03 -1.62
CA ILE A 68 17.79 12.78 -2.93
C ILE A 68 16.66 11.74 -2.83
N LEU A 69 16.87 10.65 -2.09
CA LEU A 69 15.93 9.54 -2.02
C LEU A 69 14.56 9.93 -1.41
N PRO A 70 14.48 10.73 -0.35
CA PRO A 70 13.20 11.23 0.15
C PRO A 70 12.44 12.06 -0.88
N VAL A 71 13.14 12.96 -1.58
CA VAL A 71 12.54 13.80 -2.62
C VAL A 71 11.99 12.93 -3.74
N LEU A 72 12.76 11.95 -4.22
CA LEU A 72 12.32 11.00 -5.24
C LEU A 72 11.08 10.23 -4.76
N GLY A 73 11.09 9.73 -3.53
CA GLY A 73 9.95 9.03 -2.94
C GLY A 73 8.68 9.87 -2.91
N VAL A 74 8.79 11.14 -2.48
CA VAL A 74 7.66 12.08 -2.48
C VAL A 74 7.14 12.32 -3.90
N VAL A 75 8.03 12.56 -4.87
CA VAL A 75 7.63 12.76 -6.27
C VAL A 75 6.88 11.54 -6.81
N ILE A 76 7.40 10.33 -6.59
CA ILE A 76 6.74 9.08 -7.01
C ILE A 76 5.35 8.96 -6.36
N ALA A 77 5.23 9.19 -5.05
CA ALA A 77 3.95 9.08 -4.35
C ALA A 77 2.92 10.12 -4.85
N LEU A 78 3.35 11.35 -5.15
CA LEU A 78 2.47 12.39 -5.71
C LEU A 78 2.03 12.06 -7.14
N VAL A 79 2.94 11.60 -7.99
CA VAL A 79 2.61 11.17 -9.36
C VAL A 79 1.62 10.02 -9.33
N GLU A 80 1.84 9.02 -8.49
CA GLU A 80 0.94 7.87 -8.37
C GLU A 80 -0.45 8.28 -7.88
N ALA A 81 -0.53 9.06 -6.78
CA ALA A 81 -1.80 9.56 -6.25
C ALA A 81 -2.57 10.40 -7.29
N THR A 82 -1.86 11.27 -8.02
CA THR A 82 -2.45 12.07 -9.09
C THR A 82 -2.95 11.19 -10.24
N THR A 83 -2.15 10.20 -10.64
CA THR A 83 -2.50 9.29 -11.73
C THR A 83 -3.79 8.53 -11.45
N VAL A 84 -3.93 7.94 -10.26
CA VAL A 84 -5.14 7.17 -9.91
C VAL A 84 -6.39 8.06 -9.83
N LEU A 85 -6.25 9.33 -9.46
CA LEU A 85 -7.35 10.29 -9.45
C LEU A 85 -7.71 10.79 -10.85
N VAL A 86 -6.72 11.12 -11.69
CA VAL A 86 -6.93 11.57 -13.08
C VAL A 86 -7.57 10.48 -13.91
N LEU A 87 -7.12 9.24 -13.77
CA LEU A 87 -7.71 8.09 -14.44
C LEU A 87 -9.06 7.69 -13.85
N ARG A 88 -9.50 8.34 -12.79
CA ARG A 88 -10.70 7.98 -12.03
C ARG A 88 -10.72 6.51 -11.60
N ALA A 89 -9.54 5.97 -11.31
CA ALA A 89 -9.40 4.60 -10.85
C ALA A 89 -9.81 4.46 -9.38
N HIS A 90 -9.72 5.55 -8.60
CA HIS A 90 -10.08 5.61 -7.19
C HIS A 90 -10.79 6.91 -6.84
N TYR A 91 -11.54 6.89 -5.76
CA TYR A 91 -12.06 8.09 -5.12
C TYR A 91 -10.99 8.79 -4.29
N THR A 92 -11.13 10.08 -4.06
CA THR A 92 -10.21 10.85 -3.22
C THR A 92 -10.08 10.26 -1.82
N MET A 93 -11.16 9.72 -1.27
CA MET A 93 -11.15 9.07 0.05
C MET A 93 -10.36 7.77 0.06
N ASP A 94 -10.31 7.04 -1.06
CA ASP A 94 -9.49 5.82 -1.16
C ASP A 94 -8.01 6.16 -1.13
N VAL A 95 -7.63 7.26 -1.78
CA VAL A 95 -6.25 7.79 -1.76
C VAL A 95 -5.89 8.28 -0.36
N PHE A 96 -6.76 9.03 0.29
CA PHE A 96 -6.57 9.50 1.66
C PHE A 96 -6.43 8.34 2.63
N ALA A 97 -7.35 7.37 2.58
CA ALA A 97 -7.30 6.17 3.41
C ALA A 97 -6.01 5.37 3.19
N ALA A 98 -5.53 5.29 1.95
CA ALA A 98 -4.27 4.63 1.59
C ALA A 98 -3.06 5.29 2.26
N ILE A 99 -3.00 6.62 2.25
CA ILE A 99 -1.92 7.39 2.90
C ILE A 99 -1.94 7.15 4.41
N VAL A 100 -3.10 7.32 5.05
CA VAL A 100 -3.24 7.13 6.51
C VAL A 100 -2.89 5.71 6.92
N THR A 101 -3.37 4.72 6.15
CA THR A 101 -3.09 3.31 6.43
C THR A 101 -1.62 2.96 6.25
N ALA A 102 -0.95 3.50 5.23
CA ALA A 102 0.48 3.29 5.02
C ALA A 102 1.31 3.86 6.18
N LEU A 103 1.01 5.09 6.61
CA LEU A 103 1.67 5.74 7.74
C LEU A 103 1.46 4.97 9.04
N TRP A 104 0.21 4.56 9.30
CA TRP A 104 -0.12 3.75 10.47
C TRP A 104 0.58 2.39 10.45
N ALA A 105 0.59 1.70 9.30
CA ALA A 105 1.22 0.39 9.17
C ALA A 105 2.73 0.44 9.41
N VAL A 106 3.39 1.51 8.96
CA VAL A 106 4.83 1.74 9.24
C VAL A 106 5.05 1.95 10.73
N GLY A 107 4.30 2.86 11.37
CA GLY A 107 4.43 3.10 12.80
C GLY A 107 4.15 1.87 13.66
N ALA A 108 3.09 1.12 13.33
CA ALA A 108 2.78 -0.13 14.01
C ALA A 108 3.88 -1.19 13.83
N ALA A 109 4.49 -1.25 12.64
CA ALA A 109 5.58 -2.17 12.37
C ALA A 109 6.84 -1.82 13.18
N ASP A 110 7.18 -0.55 13.29
CA ASP A 110 8.34 -0.09 14.08
C ASP A 110 8.20 -0.46 15.56
N VAL A 111 6.98 -0.40 16.09
CA VAL A 111 6.70 -0.78 17.50
C VAL A 111 6.74 -2.30 17.68
N LEU A 112 6.21 -3.06 16.72
CA LEU A 112 6.04 -4.51 16.86
C LEU A 112 7.27 -5.32 16.44
N ALA A 113 8.08 -4.80 15.50
CA ALA A 113 9.23 -5.53 14.95
C ALA A 113 10.21 -6.03 16.02
N PRO A 114 10.63 -5.23 17.02
CA PRO A 114 11.59 -5.70 18.04
C PRO A 114 11.07 -6.87 18.89
N GLY A 115 9.74 -6.92 19.10
CA GLY A 115 9.09 -8.02 19.82
C GLY A 115 9.07 -9.32 18.99
N VAL A 116 8.70 -9.18 17.72
CA VAL A 116 8.66 -10.29 16.77
C VAL A 116 10.05 -10.87 16.53
N ASP A 117 11.05 -10.02 16.35
CA ASP A 117 12.43 -10.46 16.10
C ASP A 117 12.99 -11.21 17.32
N ARG A 118 12.71 -10.78 18.54
CA ARG A 118 13.08 -11.49 19.76
C ARG A 118 12.38 -12.85 19.85
N ALA A 119 11.09 -12.91 19.58
CA ALA A 119 10.34 -14.16 19.59
C ALA A 119 10.88 -15.16 18.55
N LEU A 120 11.17 -14.70 17.35
CA LEU A 120 11.76 -15.53 16.30
C LEU A 120 13.16 -16.01 16.66
N ALA A 121 14.00 -15.16 17.21
CA ALA A 121 15.34 -15.54 17.67
C ALA A 121 15.29 -16.63 18.74
N THR A 122 14.32 -16.54 19.66
CA THR A 122 14.11 -17.54 20.69
C THR A 122 13.69 -18.90 20.11
N LEU A 123 12.76 -18.89 19.14
CA LEU A 123 12.29 -20.11 18.46
C LEU A 123 13.41 -20.78 17.64
N VAL A 124 14.20 -19.99 16.92
CA VAL A 124 15.33 -20.52 16.13
C VAL A 124 16.47 -21.00 17.02
N GLY A 125 16.72 -20.33 18.16
CA GLY A 125 17.71 -20.73 19.13
C GLY A 125 17.33 -22.02 19.90
N ALA A 126 16.03 -22.24 20.13
CA ALA A 126 15.52 -23.45 20.78
C ALA A 126 15.47 -24.68 19.84
N ALA A 127 15.60 -24.47 18.53
CA ALA A 127 15.60 -25.53 17.51
C ALA A 127 17.03 -26.03 17.15
N ARG A 128 18.06 -25.48 17.79
CA ARG A 128 19.46 -25.92 17.70
C ARG A 128 19.91 -26.65 18.96
#